data_c2c698ab1bf693da71b0d9ef745bc53b
#
_entry.id   c2c698ab1bf693da71b0d9ef745bc53b
#
_cell.length_a   1.000
_cell.length_b   1.000
_cell.length_c   1.000
_cell.angle_alpha   90.00
_cell.angle_beta   90.00
_cell.angle_gamma   90.00
#
_symmetry.space_group_name_H-M   'P 1'
#
loop_
_entity.id
_entity.type
_entity.pdbx_description
1 polymer ?
#
loop_
_entity_poly.entity_id
_entity_poly.type
_entity_poly.pdbx_seq_one_letter_code
_entity_poly.pdbx_strand_id
1 'polypeptide(L)'
;MPEFGTSGLRGLADELTDDLVGRYAAAFVAQHGTGGPLYIGQDKRESSPRLAAAVARGAGDEHVAVVDCGVLPTPALALAAQEAGTIAIMITGSHIPADRNGLKFYTRTGEFTKADETPLADAVAARAAPQGPLPDVQENADARKAYIARYIDGLPDDALRGARVGIWMHSSAAGEVLPEILGGLGAEVVPLGASGAFVPVDTEAVDSKTRAQLMAWVKAEKLDALVSTDGDADRPLLVDDEGHVVPGDILGPITAGWCGAKGVVTTVSANTLVDLMDAFEVSRTKIGSPYVIAEMEARGSDVVGYEPNGGFLLGWDLADGEKRLGRLMTRDAMLPLLAVISA
;
A
#
# COMPACT_ATOMS: atom_id res chain seq x y z
N MET A 1 -20.51 7.81 11.77
CA MET A 1 -20.80 7.12 10.48
C MET A 1 -19.51 7.01 9.68
N PRO A 2 -19.31 5.94 8.91
CA PRO A 2 -18.20 5.84 7.98
C PRO A 2 -18.20 6.95 6.94
N GLU A 3 -17.01 7.51 6.64
CA GLU A 3 -16.84 8.65 5.74
C GLU A 3 -15.61 8.42 4.86
N PHE A 4 -15.58 9.05 3.68
CA PHE A 4 -14.38 9.05 2.83
C PHE A 4 -13.30 9.93 3.46
N GLY A 5 -12.15 9.32 3.76
CA GLY A 5 -10.94 10.00 4.22
C GLY A 5 -10.07 10.52 3.07
N THR A 6 -8.78 10.68 3.32
CA THR A 6 -7.79 11.02 2.26
C THR A 6 -7.66 9.92 1.22
N SER A 7 -7.84 8.66 1.63
CA SER A 7 -7.83 7.48 0.74
C SER A 7 -8.80 6.44 1.28
N GLY A 8 -9.91 6.22 0.56
CA GLY A 8 -10.94 5.24 0.85
C GLY A 8 -11.93 5.61 1.96
N LEU A 9 -12.93 4.74 2.09
CA LEU A 9 -13.97 4.82 3.13
C LEU A 9 -13.40 4.32 4.45
N ARG A 10 -13.65 5.02 5.57
CA ARG A 10 -13.17 4.65 6.92
C ARG A 10 -14.24 4.85 7.98
N GLY A 11 -14.25 4.00 9.00
CA GLY A 11 -15.17 4.10 10.14
C GLY A 11 -14.77 3.20 11.29
N LEU A 12 -15.55 3.24 12.37
CA LEU A 12 -15.46 2.19 13.40
C LEU A 12 -15.87 0.85 12.78
N ALA A 13 -15.19 -0.23 13.15
CA ALA A 13 -15.48 -1.56 12.62
C ALA A 13 -16.93 -2.00 12.82
N ASP A 14 -17.55 -1.60 13.94
CA ASP A 14 -18.95 -1.87 14.24
C ASP A 14 -19.93 -1.01 13.41
N GLU A 15 -19.52 0.18 12.98
CA GLU A 15 -20.32 1.03 12.09
C GLU A 15 -20.24 0.60 10.63
N LEU A 16 -19.18 -0.10 10.24
CA LEU A 16 -19.04 -0.78 8.96
C LEU A 16 -19.84 -2.08 8.98
N THR A 17 -21.17 -1.96 9.00
CA THR A 17 -22.06 -3.12 9.00
C THR A 17 -21.97 -3.88 7.69
N ASP A 18 -22.30 -5.18 7.70
CA ASP A 18 -22.28 -6.03 6.51
C ASP A 18 -23.19 -5.48 5.41
N ASP A 19 -24.36 -4.93 5.77
CA ASP A 19 -25.28 -4.29 4.83
C ASP A 19 -24.68 -3.04 4.18
N LEU A 20 -24.02 -2.19 4.97
CA LEU A 20 -23.40 -0.97 4.44
C LEU A 20 -22.24 -1.30 3.51
N VAL A 21 -21.35 -2.19 3.94
CA VAL A 21 -20.18 -2.62 3.16
C VAL A 21 -20.61 -3.33 1.87
N GLY A 22 -21.60 -4.20 1.95
CA GLY A 22 -22.16 -4.86 0.76
C GLY A 22 -22.79 -3.87 -0.23
N ARG A 23 -23.49 -2.83 0.25
CA ARG A 23 -24.01 -1.75 -0.62
C ARG A 23 -22.90 -0.97 -1.31
N TYR A 24 -21.81 -0.66 -0.59
CA TYR A 24 -20.64 -0.02 -1.21
C TYR A 24 -20.02 -0.89 -2.31
N ALA A 25 -19.83 -2.19 -2.03
CA ALA A 25 -19.29 -3.12 -3.00
C ALA A 25 -20.19 -3.26 -4.24
N ALA A 26 -21.51 -3.46 -4.04
CA ALA A 26 -22.47 -3.57 -5.13
C ALA A 26 -22.54 -2.28 -5.97
N ALA A 27 -22.57 -1.10 -5.33
CA ALA A 27 -22.59 0.17 -6.04
C ALA A 27 -21.30 0.39 -6.85
N PHE A 28 -20.13 0.07 -6.26
CA PHE A 28 -18.83 0.17 -6.91
C PHE A 28 -18.74 -0.77 -8.14
N VAL A 29 -19.14 -2.03 -7.97
CA VAL A 29 -19.18 -3.01 -9.06
C VAL A 29 -20.10 -2.56 -10.19
N ALA A 30 -21.31 -2.05 -9.86
CA ALA A 30 -22.25 -1.57 -10.87
C ALA A 30 -21.73 -0.37 -11.67
N GLN A 31 -20.95 0.52 -11.03
CA GLN A 31 -20.42 1.73 -11.69
C GLN A 31 -19.11 1.47 -12.45
N HIS A 32 -18.24 0.60 -11.94
CA HIS A 32 -16.87 0.42 -12.43
C HIS A 32 -16.54 -0.99 -12.91
N GLY A 33 -17.47 -1.94 -12.81
CA GLY A 33 -17.30 -3.32 -13.25
C GLY A 33 -16.92 -3.39 -14.74
N THR A 34 -16.00 -4.31 -15.05
CA THR A 34 -15.40 -4.45 -16.38
C THR A 34 -15.91 -5.68 -17.15
N GLY A 35 -16.86 -6.42 -16.54
CA GLY A 35 -17.28 -7.75 -17.00
C GLY A 35 -16.38 -8.89 -16.52
N GLY A 36 -15.27 -8.57 -15.83
CA GLY A 36 -14.40 -9.50 -15.12
C GLY A 36 -14.73 -9.60 -13.63
N PRO A 37 -14.00 -10.43 -12.87
CA PRO A 37 -14.21 -10.58 -11.43
C PRO A 37 -13.78 -9.32 -10.64
N LEU A 38 -14.34 -9.17 -9.44
CA LEU A 38 -13.83 -8.24 -8.44
C LEU A 38 -12.67 -8.91 -7.69
N TYR A 39 -11.51 -8.25 -7.66
CA TYR A 39 -10.39 -8.68 -6.81
C TYR A 39 -10.55 -8.09 -5.41
N ILE A 40 -10.36 -8.89 -4.37
CA ILE A 40 -10.37 -8.42 -2.98
C ILE A 40 -9.09 -8.84 -2.27
N GLY A 41 -8.65 -7.99 -1.34
CA GLY A 41 -7.55 -8.26 -0.43
C GLY A 41 -7.81 -7.63 0.92
N GLN A 42 -7.08 -8.05 1.96
CA GLN A 42 -7.32 -7.57 3.31
C GLN A 42 -6.03 -7.44 4.13
N ASP A 43 -6.08 -6.57 5.13
CA ASP A 43 -5.06 -6.51 6.19
C ASP A 43 -5.36 -7.51 7.33
N LYS A 44 -4.51 -7.53 8.35
CA LYS A 44 -4.64 -8.46 9.50
C LYS A 44 -5.54 -7.95 10.63
N ARG A 45 -6.40 -6.96 10.40
CA ARG A 45 -7.40 -6.53 11.41
C ARG A 45 -8.41 -7.63 11.65
N GLU A 46 -8.84 -7.78 12.90
CA GLU A 46 -9.84 -8.78 13.30
C GLU A 46 -11.15 -8.68 12.51
N SER A 47 -11.56 -7.45 12.17
CA SER A 47 -12.78 -7.19 11.41
C SER A 47 -12.64 -7.42 9.89
N SER A 48 -11.42 -7.52 9.33
CA SER A 48 -11.21 -7.60 7.89
C SER A 48 -11.84 -8.82 7.22
N PRO A 49 -11.79 -10.05 7.79
CA PRO A 49 -12.46 -11.21 7.17
C PRO A 49 -13.97 -11.05 7.06
N ARG A 50 -14.64 -10.47 8.08
CA ARG A 50 -16.08 -10.19 8.05
C ARG A 50 -16.43 -9.20 6.95
N LEU A 51 -15.64 -8.13 6.84
CA LEU A 51 -15.87 -7.10 5.82
C LEU A 51 -15.58 -7.62 4.40
N ALA A 52 -14.57 -8.50 4.23
CA ALA A 52 -14.30 -9.18 2.96
C ALA A 52 -15.49 -10.03 2.51
N ALA A 53 -16.10 -10.78 3.43
CA ALA A 53 -17.30 -11.55 3.15
C ALA A 53 -18.49 -10.63 2.76
N ALA A 54 -18.63 -9.47 3.40
CA ALA A 54 -19.66 -8.48 3.06
C ALA A 54 -19.42 -7.86 1.67
N VAL A 55 -18.17 -7.57 1.31
CA VAL A 55 -17.79 -7.12 -0.04
C VAL A 55 -18.13 -8.18 -1.08
N ALA A 56 -17.78 -9.45 -0.83
CA ALA A 56 -18.11 -10.55 -1.73
C ALA A 56 -19.62 -10.68 -1.93
N ARG A 57 -20.43 -10.56 -0.87
CA ARG A 57 -21.90 -10.57 -0.96
C ARG A 57 -22.41 -9.44 -1.85
N GLY A 58 -21.85 -8.23 -1.73
CA GLY A 58 -22.21 -7.09 -2.60
C GLY A 58 -21.88 -7.34 -4.06
N ALA A 59 -20.74 -7.97 -4.36
CA ALA A 59 -20.40 -8.39 -5.73
C ALA A 59 -21.38 -9.44 -6.27
N GLY A 60 -21.83 -10.38 -5.43
CA GLY A 60 -22.83 -11.40 -5.77
C GLY A 60 -24.18 -10.79 -6.13
N ASP A 61 -24.58 -9.70 -5.50
CA ASP A 61 -25.82 -8.96 -5.84
C ASP A 61 -25.79 -8.40 -7.27
N GLU A 62 -24.60 -8.09 -7.76
CA GLU A 62 -24.34 -7.66 -9.16
C GLU A 62 -23.94 -8.83 -10.09
N HIS A 63 -24.08 -10.07 -9.65
CA HIS A 63 -23.70 -11.28 -10.40
C HIS A 63 -22.22 -11.32 -10.85
N VAL A 64 -21.33 -10.69 -10.07
CA VAL A 64 -19.89 -10.64 -10.34
C VAL A 64 -19.15 -11.63 -9.45
N ALA A 65 -18.31 -12.47 -10.07
CA ALA A 65 -17.41 -13.38 -9.36
C ALA A 65 -16.36 -12.60 -8.57
N VAL A 66 -15.82 -13.24 -7.53
CA VAL A 66 -14.80 -12.65 -6.67
C VAL A 66 -13.52 -13.46 -6.74
N VAL A 67 -12.38 -12.76 -6.84
CA VAL A 67 -11.05 -13.33 -6.67
C VAL A 67 -10.50 -12.83 -5.34
N ASP A 68 -10.40 -13.72 -4.35
CA ASP A 68 -9.86 -13.42 -3.02
C ASP A 68 -8.35 -13.64 -3.00
N CYS A 69 -7.61 -12.55 -2.89
CA CYS A 69 -6.14 -12.55 -2.79
C CYS A 69 -5.64 -12.72 -1.34
N GLY A 70 -6.55 -12.84 -0.38
CA GLY A 70 -6.22 -13.05 1.03
C GLY A 70 -5.54 -11.84 1.69
N VAL A 71 -4.65 -12.13 2.64
CA VAL A 71 -3.83 -11.10 3.31
C VAL A 71 -2.61 -10.78 2.46
N LEU A 72 -2.54 -9.53 1.97
CA LEU A 72 -1.42 -9.05 1.16
C LEU A 72 -1.26 -7.54 1.25
N PRO A 73 -0.09 -6.98 0.85
CA PRO A 73 0.09 -5.53 0.70
C PRO A 73 -0.93 -4.90 -0.24
N THR A 74 -1.42 -3.71 0.11
CA THR A 74 -2.29 -2.91 -0.79
C THR A 74 -1.72 -2.77 -2.20
N PRO A 75 -0.42 -2.42 -2.42
CA PRO A 75 0.15 -2.35 -3.76
C PRO A 75 0.18 -3.71 -4.50
N ALA A 76 0.24 -4.83 -3.80
CA ALA A 76 0.16 -6.15 -4.42
C ALA A 76 -1.22 -6.43 -5.02
N LEU A 77 -2.30 -6.06 -4.31
CA LEU A 77 -3.66 -6.14 -4.82
C LEU A 77 -3.86 -5.23 -6.03
N ALA A 78 -3.38 -3.99 -5.94
CA ALA A 78 -3.47 -3.01 -7.03
C ALA A 78 -2.76 -3.50 -8.29
N LEU A 79 -1.55 -4.06 -8.14
CA LEU A 79 -0.79 -4.66 -9.24
C LEU A 79 -1.56 -5.82 -9.89
N ALA A 80 -2.06 -6.76 -9.10
CA ALA A 80 -2.81 -7.91 -9.61
C ALA A 80 -4.09 -7.50 -10.35
N ALA A 81 -4.83 -6.51 -9.85
CA ALA A 81 -6.01 -5.99 -10.51
C ALA A 81 -5.67 -5.25 -11.81
N GLN A 82 -4.58 -4.48 -11.82
CA GLN A 82 -4.08 -3.78 -13.01
C GLN A 82 -3.68 -4.78 -14.11
N GLU A 83 -2.93 -5.82 -13.77
CA GLU A 83 -2.52 -6.87 -14.71
C GLU A 83 -3.71 -7.66 -15.28
N ALA A 84 -4.71 -7.90 -14.44
CA ALA A 84 -5.96 -8.55 -14.87
C ALA A 84 -6.93 -7.60 -15.62
N GLY A 85 -6.64 -6.29 -15.68
CA GLY A 85 -7.49 -5.28 -16.32
C GLY A 85 -8.86 -5.13 -15.66
N THR A 86 -8.94 -5.34 -14.33
CA THR A 86 -10.19 -5.37 -13.56
C THR A 86 -10.18 -4.39 -12.39
N ILE A 87 -11.21 -4.48 -11.56
CA ILE A 87 -11.41 -3.64 -10.37
C ILE A 87 -11.03 -4.38 -9.09
N ALA A 88 -10.67 -3.63 -8.03
CA ALA A 88 -10.39 -4.25 -6.75
C ALA A 88 -10.90 -3.43 -5.56
N ILE A 89 -11.11 -4.10 -4.42
CA ILE A 89 -11.37 -3.49 -3.13
C ILE A 89 -10.40 -4.06 -2.10
N MET A 90 -9.60 -3.19 -1.49
CA MET A 90 -8.76 -3.54 -0.35
C MET A 90 -9.48 -3.23 0.96
N ILE A 91 -9.61 -4.24 1.80
CA ILE A 91 -10.21 -4.11 3.14
C ILE A 91 -9.10 -3.79 4.13
N THR A 92 -9.03 -2.53 4.53
CA THR A 92 -7.98 -2.05 5.42
C THR A 92 -8.31 -0.73 6.10
N GLY A 93 -7.84 -0.58 7.32
CA GLY A 93 -7.76 0.70 8.02
C GLY A 93 -6.37 1.34 7.94
N SER A 94 -5.37 0.75 7.21
CA SER A 94 -3.99 1.24 7.16
C SER A 94 -3.41 1.43 8.59
N HIS A 95 -2.98 2.64 8.94
CA HIS A 95 -2.35 2.99 10.23
C HIS A 95 -3.32 3.38 11.35
N ILE A 96 -4.65 3.54 11.06
CA ILE A 96 -5.62 4.01 12.07
C ILE A 96 -5.84 2.95 13.16
N PRO A 97 -6.40 3.33 14.33
CA PRO A 97 -6.61 2.43 15.48
C PRO A 97 -7.27 1.09 15.12
N ALA A 98 -7.01 0.06 15.94
CA ALA A 98 -7.45 -1.32 15.69
C ALA A 98 -8.96 -1.53 15.66
N ASP A 99 -9.72 -0.67 16.37
CA ASP A 99 -11.18 -0.65 16.41
C ASP A 99 -11.84 -0.05 15.16
N ARG A 100 -11.03 0.39 14.19
CA ARG A 100 -11.46 0.96 12.91
C ARG A 100 -11.06 0.08 11.74
N ASN A 101 -11.73 0.26 10.62
CA ASN A 101 -11.39 -0.38 9.35
C ASN A 101 -11.85 0.50 8.17
N GLY A 102 -11.71 0.01 6.96
CA GLY A 102 -12.13 0.75 5.77
C GLY A 102 -12.09 -0.06 4.50
N LEU A 103 -12.42 0.61 3.40
CA LEU A 103 -12.38 0.08 2.03
C LEU A 103 -11.60 1.06 1.14
N LYS A 104 -10.56 0.57 0.47
CA LYS A 104 -9.89 1.30 -0.61
C LYS A 104 -10.33 0.70 -1.93
N PHE A 105 -10.73 1.54 -2.87
CA PHE A 105 -11.27 1.14 -4.16
C PHE A 105 -10.24 1.36 -5.26
N TYR A 106 -10.13 0.41 -6.17
CA TYR A 106 -9.27 0.45 -7.35
C TYR A 106 -10.11 0.21 -8.59
N THR A 107 -10.16 1.20 -9.45
CA THR A 107 -10.76 1.07 -10.78
C THR A 107 -9.77 0.41 -11.74
N ARG A 108 -10.21 0.07 -12.93
CA ARG A 108 -9.32 -0.45 -13.98
C ARG A 108 -8.18 0.52 -14.35
N THR A 109 -8.35 1.82 -14.09
CA THR A 109 -7.38 2.86 -14.42
C THR A 109 -6.48 3.26 -13.26
N GLY A 110 -6.74 2.77 -12.05
CA GLY A 110 -5.95 3.09 -10.85
C GLY A 110 -6.79 3.36 -9.61
N GLU A 111 -6.20 4.07 -8.65
CA GLU A 111 -6.89 4.43 -7.39
C GLU A 111 -8.16 5.24 -7.65
N PHE A 112 -9.14 5.04 -6.77
CA PHE A 112 -10.40 5.77 -6.74
C PHE A 112 -10.16 7.27 -6.48
N THR A 113 -10.72 8.12 -7.30
CA THR A 113 -10.50 9.57 -7.23
C THR A 113 -11.49 10.29 -6.33
N LYS A 114 -11.19 11.52 -5.95
CA LYS A 114 -12.12 12.37 -5.20
C LYS A 114 -13.41 12.70 -5.97
N ALA A 115 -13.35 12.67 -7.30
CA ALA A 115 -14.54 12.89 -8.16
C ALA A 115 -15.50 11.69 -8.12
N ASP A 116 -15.00 10.49 -7.84
CA ASP A 116 -15.80 9.26 -7.80
C ASP A 116 -16.53 9.07 -6.46
N GLU A 117 -16.10 9.74 -5.39
CA GLU A 117 -16.63 9.53 -4.03
C GLU A 117 -18.11 9.91 -3.89
N THR A 118 -18.51 11.09 -4.40
CA THR A 118 -19.91 11.54 -4.31
C THR A 118 -20.87 10.67 -5.13
N PRO A 119 -20.58 10.34 -6.41
CA PRO A 119 -21.39 9.42 -7.17
C PRO A 119 -21.57 8.05 -6.52
N LEU A 120 -20.50 7.52 -5.92
CA LEU A 120 -20.57 6.24 -5.21
C LEU A 120 -21.45 6.35 -3.95
N ALA A 121 -21.28 7.40 -3.14
CA ALA A 121 -22.06 7.61 -1.94
C ALA A 121 -23.57 7.77 -2.24
N ASP A 122 -23.91 8.50 -3.29
CA ASP A 122 -25.30 8.68 -3.75
C ASP A 122 -25.90 7.34 -4.20
N ALA A 123 -25.14 6.54 -4.94
CA ALA A 123 -25.59 5.21 -5.37
C ALA A 123 -25.81 4.27 -4.19
N VAL A 124 -24.93 4.32 -3.17
CA VAL A 124 -25.07 3.55 -1.91
C VAL A 124 -26.33 3.96 -1.15
N ALA A 125 -26.61 5.25 -1.06
CA ALA A 125 -27.80 5.76 -0.38
C ALA A 125 -29.11 5.29 -1.03
N ALA A 126 -29.12 5.11 -2.35
CA ALA A 126 -30.26 4.65 -3.14
C ALA A 126 -30.44 3.12 -3.13
N ARG A 127 -29.45 2.34 -2.65
CA ARG A 127 -29.49 0.87 -2.66
C ARG A 127 -30.07 0.27 -1.39
N ALA A 128 -30.82 -0.83 -1.58
CA ALA A 128 -31.15 -1.75 -0.47
C ALA A 128 -29.90 -2.59 -0.09
N ALA A 129 -29.97 -3.23 1.07
CA ALA A 129 -28.97 -4.22 1.46
C ALA A 129 -28.93 -5.39 0.46
N PRO A 130 -27.74 -5.94 0.13
CA PRO A 130 -27.62 -7.05 -0.80
C PRO A 130 -28.43 -8.27 -0.35
N GLN A 131 -29.20 -8.84 -1.28
CA GLN A 131 -30.04 -10.03 -1.04
C GLN A 131 -29.70 -11.17 -1.99
N GLY A 132 -28.77 -10.93 -2.94
CA GLY A 132 -28.35 -11.91 -3.94
C GLY A 132 -27.65 -13.13 -3.34
N PRO A 133 -27.43 -14.19 -4.13
CA PRO A 133 -26.63 -15.34 -3.71
C PRO A 133 -25.18 -14.93 -3.45
N LEU A 134 -24.47 -15.70 -2.65
CA LEU A 134 -23.03 -15.57 -2.55
C LEU A 134 -22.39 -15.82 -3.94
N PRO A 135 -21.42 -15.02 -4.36
CA PRO A 135 -20.75 -15.21 -5.64
C PRO A 135 -19.87 -16.47 -5.61
N ASP A 136 -19.42 -16.90 -6.78
CA ASP A 136 -18.27 -17.78 -6.89
C ASP A 136 -17.02 -17.02 -6.40
N VAL A 137 -16.34 -17.55 -5.39
CA VAL A 137 -15.12 -16.97 -4.81
C VAL A 137 -13.95 -17.90 -5.12
N GLN A 138 -12.98 -17.37 -5.87
CA GLN A 138 -11.75 -18.08 -6.21
C GLN A 138 -10.58 -17.51 -5.38
N GLU A 139 -9.82 -18.38 -4.72
CA GLU A 139 -8.60 -17.97 -4.03
C GLU A 139 -7.48 -17.70 -5.02
N ASN A 140 -6.72 -16.63 -4.83
CA ASN A 140 -5.58 -16.25 -5.65
C ASN A 140 -4.33 -15.96 -4.79
N ALA A 141 -3.55 -16.99 -4.54
CA ALA A 141 -2.25 -16.85 -3.87
C ALA A 141 -1.15 -16.27 -4.78
N ASP A 142 -1.36 -16.22 -6.09
CA ASP A 142 -0.33 -15.78 -7.04
C ASP A 142 -0.17 -14.26 -7.08
N ALA A 143 -1.18 -13.49 -6.67
CA ALA A 143 -1.08 -12.04 -6.52
C ALA A 143 0.08 -11.63 -5.60
N ARG A 144 0.23 -12.30 -4.46
CA ARG A 144 1.35 -12.07 -3.53
C ARG A 144 2.68 -12.49 -4.16
N LYS A 145 2.73 -13.64 -4.83
CA LYS A 145 3.95 -14.14 -5.49
C LYS A 145 4.39 -13.22 -6.62
N ALA A 146 3.46 -12.72 -7.44
CA ALA A 146 3.77 -11.77 -8.50
C ALA A 146 4.38 -10.47 -7.96
N TYR A 147 3.86 -9.97 -6.85
CA TYR A 147 4.42 -8.79 -6.19
C TYR A 147 5.83 -9.05 -5.62
N ILE A 148 6.10 -10.23 -5.06
CA ILE A 148 7.44 -10.62 -4.60
C ILE A 148 8.39 -10.73 -5.80
N ALA A 149 7.99 -11.44 -6.86
CA ALA A 149 8.76 -11.60 -8.08
C ALA A 149 9.08 -10.26 -8.74
N ARG A 150 8.14 -9.30 -8.73
CA ARG A 150 8.38 -7.93 -9.21
C ARG A 150 9.69 -7.33 -8.68
N TYR A 151 10.01 -7.52 -7.41
CA TYR A 151 11.21 -6.95 -6.79
C TYR A 151 12.42 -7.85 -6.93
N ILE A 152 12.27 -9.17 -6.79
CA ILE A 152 13.39 -10.11 -6.92
C ILE A 152 13.90 -10.13 -8.37
N ASP A 153 13.00 -10.23 -9.35
CA ASP A 153 13.37 -10.29 -10.77
C ASP A 153 13.65 -8.89 -11.36
N GLY A 154 13.13 -7.85 -10.71
CA GLY A 154 13.24 -6.47 -11.19
C GLY A 154 14.47 -5.71 -10.69
N LEU A 155 15.23 -6.26 -9.77
CA LEU A 155 16.45 -5.66 -9.22
C LEU A 155 17.67 -6.53 -9.51
N PRO A 156 18.90 -5.97 -9.43
CA PRO A 156 20.11 -6.75 -9.62
C PRO A 156 20.18 -7.93 -8.63
N ASP A 157 20.65 -9.07 -9.11
CA ASP A 157 20.97 -10.20 -8.25
C ASP A 157 21.88 -9.74 -7.11
N ASP A 158 21.60 -10.20 -5.90
CA ASP A 158 22.37 -9.84 -4.71
C ASP A 158 22.44 -8.32 -4.41
N ALA A 159 21.42 -7.54 -4.81
CA ALA A 159 21.35 -6.10 -4.56
C ALA A 159 21.52 -5.70 -3.07
N LEU A 160 21.20 -6.63 -2.16
CA LEU A 160 21.33 -6.44 -0.71
C LEU A 160 22.36 -7.38 -0.07
N ARG A 161 23.27 -7.94 -0.88
CA ARG A 161 24.29 -8.86 -0.37
C ARG A 161 25.17 -8.20 0.68
N GLY A 162 25.27 -8.85 1.84
CA GLY A 162 26.04 -8.39 2.99
C GLY A 162 25.30 -7.48 3.95
N ALA A 163 24.10 -7.01 3.58
CA ALA A 163 23.26 -6.26 4.50
C ALA A 163 22.57 -7.20 5.49
N ARG A 164 22.63 -6.88 6.78
CA ARG A 164 21.92 -7.55 7.88
C ARG A 164 20.70 -6.72 8.27
N VAL A 165 19.52 -7.14 7.83
CA VAL A 165 18.28 -6.34 7.92
C VAL A 165 17.30 -6.94 8.91
N GLY A 166 16.96 -6.17 9.95
CA GLY A 166 15.87 -6.49 10.87
C GLY A 166 14.51 -6.24 10.24
N ILE A 167 13.54 -7.08 10.51
CA ILE A 167 12.15 -6.85 10.12
C ILE A 167 11.28 -6.83 11.38
N TRP A 168 10.71 -5.66 11.69
CA TRP A 168 9.66 -5.62 12.69
C TRP A 168 8.35 -6.14 12.10
N MET A 169 8.06 -7.40 12.41
CA MET A 169 6.97 -8.18 11.82
C MET A 169 5.58 -7.68 12.22
N HIS A 170 5.39 -7.21 13.44
CA HIS A 170 4.11 -6.92 14.10
C HIS A 170 2.91 -7.65 13.44
N SER A 171 1.90 -6.90 12.96
CA SER A 171 0.74 -7.42 12.24
C SER A 171 0.63 -6.87 10.82
N SER A 172 1.73 -6.44 10.20
CA SER A 172 1.72 -5.94 8.82
C SER A 172 1.30 -7.02 7.82
N ALA A 173 0.57 -6.61 6.80
CA ALA A 173 0.27 -7.45 5.64
C ALA A 173 1.53 -7.84 4.84
N ALA A 174 2.64 -7.10 5.01
CA ALA A 174 3.94 -7.42 4.44
C ALA A 174 4.77 -8.43 5.26
N GLY A 175 4.24 -8.94 6.36
CA GLY A 175 5.01 -9.80 7.28
C GLY A 175 5.61 -11.05 6.64
N GLU A 176 5.02 -11.60 5.58
CA GLU A 176 5.58 -12.72 4.81
C GLU A 176 6.31 -12.23 3.55
N VAL A 177 5.96 -11.06 3.03
CA VAL A 177 6.50 -10.50 1.79
C VAL A 177 7.89 -9.91 1.99
N LEU A 178 8.10 -9.14 3.07
CA LEU A 178 9.39 -8.53 3.38
C LEU A 178 10.53 -9.54 3.50
N PRO A 179 10.39 -10.65 4.30
CA PRO A 179 11.45 -11.63 4.40
C PRO A 179 11.80 -12.29 3.07
N GLU A 180 10.79 -12.58 2.24
CA GLU A 180 11.00 -13.23 0.93
C GLU A 180 11.72 -12.29 -0.04
N ILE A 181 11.34 -11.01 -0.13
CA ILE A 181 11.99 -10.03 -1.01
C ILE A 181 13.42 -9.75 -0.54
N LEU A 182 13.61 -9.39 0.72
CA LEU A 182 14.94 -9.05 1.25
C LEU A 182 15.92 -10.23 1.18
N GLY A 183 15.45 -11.42 1.56
CA GLY A 183 16.25 -12.65 1.47
C GLY A 183 16.54 -13.04 0.02
N GLY A 184 15.59 -12.90 -0.89
CA GLY A 184 15.75 -13.14 -2.33
C GLY A 184 16.76 -12.20 -2.99
N LEU A 185 16.94 -11.00 -2.46
CA LEU A 185 17.94 -10.01 -2.88
C LEU A 185 19.29 -10.13 -2.13
N GLY A 186 19.46 -11.17 -1.31
CA GLY A 186 20.73 -11.51 -0.67
C GLY A 186 20.96 -10.92 0.71
N ALA A 187 19.98 -10.27 1.35
CA ALA A 187 20.10 -9.80 2.73
C ALA A 187 20.06 -10.95 3.76
N GLU A 188 20.79 -10.80 4.85
CA GLU A 188 20.58 -11.59 6.06
C GLU A 188 19.39 -11.02 6.83
N VAL A 189 18.29 -11.76 6.92
CA VAL A 189 17.03 -11.28 7.50
C VAL A 189 16.87 -11.70 8.95
N VAL A 190 16.56 -10.76 9.83
CA VAL A 190 16.32 -10.98 11.26
C VAL A 190 14.87 -10.61 11.62
N PRO A 191 13.95 -11.60 11.74
CA PRO A 191 12.57 -11.33 12.13
C PRO A 191 12.45 -10.92 13.60
N LEU A 192 11.75 -9.84 13.91
CA LEU A 192 11.61 -9.25 15.24
C LEU A 192 10.15 -8.88 15.53
N GLY A 193 9.75 -8.96 16.78
CA GLY A 193 8.52 -8.36 17.29
C GLY A 193 7.21 -8.80 16.60
N ALA A 194 7.08 -10.08 16.24
CA ALA A 194 5.82 -10.62 15.73
C ALA A 194 4.69 -10.44 16.75
N SER A 195 3.48 -10.13 16.29
CA SER A 195 2.29 -9.95 17.13
C SER A 195 1.12 -10.78 16.61
N GLY A 196 0.42 -11.46 17.53
CA GLY A 196 -0.84 -12.14 17.23
C GLY A 196 -2.06 -11.20 17.22
N ALA A 197 -1.91 -9.97 17.72
CA ALA A 197 -2.94 -8.94 17.68
C ALA A 197 -2.55 -7.84 16.69
N PHE A 198 -3.54 -7.15 16.13
CA PHE A 198 -3.28 -6.03 15.23
C PHE A 198 -2.61 -4.86 16.00
N VAL A 199 -1.49 -4.40 15.47
CA VAL A 199 -0.72 -3.25 15.98
C VAL A 199 -0.79 -2.13 14.95
N PRO A 200 -1.52 -1.03 15.23
CA PRO A 200 -1.52 0.12 14.34
C PRO A 200 -0.15 0.80 14.38
N VAL A 201 0.45 0.97 13.22
CA VAL A 201 1.75 1.66 13.07
C VAL A 201 1.53 2.88 12.18
N ASP A 202 1.72 4.07 12.73
CA ASP A 202 1.77 5.30 11.96
C ASP A 202 3.23 5.65 11.67
N THR A 203 3.65 5.52 10.42
CA THR A 203 5.04 5.72 9.99
C THR A 203 5.48 7.18 10.06
N GLU A 204 4.53 8.14 10.07
CA GLU A 204 4.83 9.57 10.26
C GLU A 204 4.96 9.94 11.74
N ALA A 205 4.33 9.19 12.65
CA ALA A 205 4.21 9.55 14.06
C ALA A 205 4.58 8.38 15.00
N VAL A 206 5.73 7.74 14.74
CA VAL A 206 6.23 6.66 15.60
C VAL A 206 6.47 7.20 17.01
N ASP A 207 5.79 6.63 18.00
CA ASP A 207 5.89 7.07 19.39
C ASP A 207 7.26 6.77 20.03
N SER A 208 7.59 7.48 21.13
CA SER A 208 8.89 7.39 21.77
C SER A 208 9.23 6.02 22.31
N LYS A 209 8.24 5.24 22.77
CA LYS A 209 8.45 3.87 23.29
C LYS A 209 8.79 2.93 22.15
N THR A 210 8.06 3.02 21.05
CA THR A 210 8.33 2.26 19.83
C THR A 210 9.70 2.61 19.27
N ARG A 211 10.07 3.91 19.15
CA ARG A 211 11.41 4.33 18.71
C ARG A 211 12.51 3.74 19.60
N ALA A 212 12.34 3.77 20.92
CA ALA A 212 13.33 3.19 21.85
C ALA A 212 13.47 1.68 21.66
N GLN A 213 12.39 0.97 21.40
CA GLN A 213 12.41 -0.47 21.12
C GLN A 213 13.11 -0.80 19.80
N LEU A 214 12.81 -0.05 18.73
CA LEU A 214 13.46 -0.23 17.42
C LEU A 214 14.97 -0.01 17.53
N MET A 215 15.39 1.09 18.16
CA MET A 215 16.81 1.37 18.45
C MET A 215 17.46 0.25 19.26
N ALA A 216 16.80 -0.29 20.28
CA ALA A 216 17.32 -1.39 21.08
C ALA A 216 17.55 -2.65 20.24
N TRP A 217 16.64 -2.97 19.32
CA TRP A 217 16.80 -4.10 18.42
C TRP A 217 17.96 -3.89 17.43
N VAL A 218 18.06 -2.72 16.80
CA VAL A 218 19.18 -2.40 15.89
C VAL A 218 20.53 -2.65 16.58
N LYS A 219 20.69 -2.14 17.80
CA LYS A 219 21.94 -2.30 18.57
C LYS A 219 22.19 -3.74 19.03
N ALA A 220 21.16 -4.42 19.53
CA ALA A 220 21.29 -5.78 20.06
C ALA A 220 21.63 -6.79 18.97
N GLU A 221 20.99 -6.67 17.81
CA GLU A 221 21.16 -7.57 16.67
C GLU A 221 22.24 -7.10 15.69
N LYS A 222 22.84 -5.92 15.91
CA LYS A 222 23.87 -5.31 15.04
C LYS A 222 23.38 -5.23 13.59
N LEU A 223 22.22 -4.60 13.40
CA LEU A 223 21.58 -4.47 12.11
C LEU A 223 22.16 -3.28 11.35
N ASP A 224 22.31 -3.43 10.04
CA ASP A 224 22.62 -2.32 9.12
C ASP A 224 21.38 -1.46 8.88
N ALA A 225 20.19 -2.08 8.93
CA ALA A 225 18.90 -1.39 8.89
C ALA A 225 17.82 -2.23 9.60
N LEU A 226 16.74 -1.58 10.06
CA LEU A 226 15.53 -2.26 10.46
C LEU A 226 14.36 -1.71 9.68
N VAL A 227 13.54 -2.59 9.10
CA VAL A 227 12.40 -2.21 8.27
C VAL A 227 11.07 -2.70 8.84
N SER A 228 10.03 -1.99 8.49
CA SER A 228 8.64 -2.39 8.70
C SER A 228 7.74 -1.61 7.74
N THR A 229 6.42 -1.72 7.95
CA THR A 229 5.41 -0.93 7.22
C THR A 229 4.26 -0.60 8.16
N ASP A 230 3.27 0.16 7.69
CA ASP A 230 1.96 0.21 8.33
C ASP A 230 1.15 -1.09 8.09
N GLY A 231 -0.10 -1.11 8.51
CA GLY A 231 -0.91 -2.33 8.54
C GLY A 231 -1.12 -2.99 7.18
N ASP A 232 -1.32 -2.22 6.13
CA ASP A 232 -1.58 -2.69 4.76
C ASP A 232 -0.40 -2.47 3.80
N ALA A 233 0.75 -2.10 4.36
CA ALA A 233 2.05 -2.06 3.68
C ALA A 233 2.12 -1.13 2.45
N ASP A 234 1.41 -0.02 2.49
CA ASP A 234 1.54 1.06 1.51
C ASP A 234 2.46 2.21 2.00
N ARG A 235 2.93 2.17 3.27
CA ARG A 235 3.82 3.14 3.90
C ARG A 235 5.02 2.43 4.54
N PRO A 236 6.25 2.76 4.15
CA PRO A 236 7.46 2.17 4.72
C PRO A 236 7.78 2.77 6.10
N LEU A 237 8.42 1.98 6.93
CA LEU A 237 9.18 2.39 8.10
C LEU A 237 10.61 1.88 7.94
N LEU A 238 11.59 2.77 7.97
CA LEU A 238 13.01 2.43 7.95
C LEU A 238 13.70 3.04 9.15
N VAL A 239 14.57 2.26 9.77
CA VAL A 239 15.46 2.65 10.87
C VAL A 239 16.89 2.39 10.43
N ASP A 240 17.77 3.37 10.60
CA ASP A 240 19.18 3.27 10.24
C ASP A 240 19.99 2.40 11.24
N ASP A 241 21.28 2.22 10.99
CA ASP A 241 22.22 1.46 11.82
C ASP A 241 22.52 2.13 13.18
N GLU A 242 22.21 3.41 13.34
CA GLU A 242 22.27 4.13 14.62
C GLU A 242 21.00 3.97 15.45
N GLY A 243 19.91 3.49 14.85
CA GLY A 243 18.59 3.26 15.45
C GLY A 243 17.65 4.46 15.33
N HIS A 244 17.88 5.36 14.37
CA HIS A 244 17.00 6.49 14.09
C HIS A 244 15.98 6.11 13.01
N VAL A 245 14.72 6.47 13.26
CA VAL A 245 13.66 6.35 12.23
C VAL A 245 13.91 7.39 11.14
N VAL A 246 14.07 6.93 9.92
CA VAL A 246 14.23 7.80 8.74
C VAL A 246 12.85 8.29 8.28
N PRO A 247 12.59 9.61 8.27
CA PRO A 247 11.31 10.15 7.82
C PRO A 247 10.99 9.80 6.37
N GLY A 248 9.70 9.60 6.07
CA GLY A 248 9.27 9.26 4.71
C GLY A 248 9.60 10.32 3.66
N ASP A 249 9.61 11.59 4.06
CA ASP A 249 10.00 12.70 3.20
C ASP A 249 11.54 12.88 3.06
N ILE A 250 12.31 12.00 3.67
CA ILE A 250 13.73 11.76 3.37
C ILE A 250 13.86 10.53 2.46
N LEU A 251 13.09 9.45 2.73
CA LEU A 251 13.08 8.25 1.87
C LEU A 251 12.67 8.59 0.43
N GLY A 252 11.66 9.46 0.26
CA GLY A 252 11.14 9.85 -1.04
C GLY A 252 12.19 10.41 -2.01
N PRO A 253 12.92 11.48 -1.67
CA PRO A 253 13.97 12.05 -2.52
C PRO A 253 15.13 11.09 -2.80
N ILE A 254 15.55 10.28 -1.82
CA ILE A 254 16.60 9.26 -2.04
C ILE A 254 16.12 8.25 -3.07
N THR A 255 14.88 7.75 -2.92
CA THR A 255 14.28 6.79 -3.85
C THR A 255 14.10 7.41 -5.25
N ALA A 256 13.69 8.68 -5.33
CA ALA A 256 13.59 9.42 -6.60
C ALA A 256 14.94 9.46 -7.34
N GLY A 257 16.02 9.79 -6.63
CA GLY A 257 17.38 9.78 -7.18
C GLY A 257 17.81 8.37 -7.61
N TRP A 258 17.52 7.36 -6.79
CA TRP A 258 17.82 5.96 -7.10
C TRP A 258 17.08 5.46 -8.36
N CYS A 259 15.86 5.95 -8.61
CA CYS A 259 15.09 5.66 -9.81
C CYS A 259 15.56 6.47 -11.04
N GLY A 260 16.40 7.49 -10.87
CA GLY A 260 16.77 8.41 -11.94
C GLY A 260 15.61 9.31 -12.38
N ALA A 261 14.70 9.65 -11.46
CA ALA A 261 13.57 10.51 -11.75
C ALA A 261 14.01 11.91 -12.18
N LYS A 262 13.27 12.53 -13.11
CA LYS A 262 13.45 13.94 -13.51
C LYS A 262 12.49 14.84 -12.75
N GLY A 263 11.28 14.34 -12.46
CA GLY A 263 10.26 15.05 -11.75
C GLY A 263 9.83 14.34 -10.47
N VAL A 264 9.48 15.15 -9.48
CA VAL A 264 8.93 14.69 -8.20
C VAL A 264 7.64 15.40 -7.91
N VAL A 265 6.61 14.65 -7.61
CA VAL A 265 5.33 15.15 -7.10
C VAL A 265 5.20 14.77 -5.63
N THR A 266 5.01 15.76 -4.77
CA THR A 266 4.78 15.51 -3.35
C THR A 266 3.71 16.44 -2.78
N THR A 267 3.34 16.27 -1.53
CA THR A 267 2.30 17.10 -0.90
C THR A 267 2.88 18.38 -0.31
N VAL A 268 2.01 19.37 -0.07
CA VAL A 268 2.42 20.63 0.59
C VAL A 268 2.92 20.43 2.02
N SER A 269 2.65 19.27 2.64
CA SER A 269 3.12 18.92 3.99
C SER A 269 4.54 18.34 4.03
N ALA A 270 5.10 17.93 2.89
CA ALA A 270 6.46 17.41 2.83
C ALA A 270 7.48 18.52 3.12
N ASN A 271 8.62 18.15 3.72
CA ASN A 271 9.70 19.11 3.98
C ASN A 271 10.29 19.67 2.67
N THR A 272 11.12 20.71 2.79
CA THR A 272 11.69 21.42 1.63
C THR A 272 13.01 20.82 1.15
N LEU A 273 13.47 19.69 1.69
CA LEU A 273 14.73 19.08 1.28
C LEU A 273 14.76 18.78 -0.22
N VAL A 274 13.67 18.24 -0.75
CA VAL A 274 13.57 17.88 -2.18
C VAL A 274 13.73 19.11 -3.10
N ASP A 275 13.26 20.29 -2.67
CA ASP A 275 13.43 21.52 -3.42
C ASP A 275 14.88 22.04 -3.36
N LEU A 276 15.56 21.82 -2.21
CA LEU A 276 16.94 22.28 -1.98
C LEU A 276 17.99 21.39 -2.66
N MET A 277 17.62 20.16 -3.05
CA MET A 277 18.55 19.26 -3.75
C MET A 277 18.87 19.73 -5.17
N ASP A 278 18.02 20.56 -5.78
CA ASP A 278 18.15 21.05 -7.16
C ASP A 278 18.37 19.92 -8.20
N ALA A 279 17.84 18.74 -7.88
CA ALA A 279 18.00 17.51 -8.66
C ALA A 279 16.76 17.16 -9.47
N PHE A 280 15.62 17.71 -9.14
CA PHE A 280 14.30 17.34 -9.68
C PHE A 280 13.46 18.56 -10.01
N GLU A 281 12.56 18.42 -10.98
CA GLU A 281 11.43 19.33 -11.14
C GLU A 281 10.35 18.97 -10.11
N VAL A 282 10.16 19.81 -9.10
CA VAL A 282 9.24 19.53 -7.97
C VAL A 282 7.88 20.16 -8.22
N SER A 283 6.81 19.37 -8.05
CA SER A 283 5.42 19.85 -7.94
C SER A 283 4.85 19.51 -6.56
N ARG A 284 4.05 20.42 -6.01
CA ARG A 284 3.37 20.21 -4.73
C ARG A 284 1.86 20.20 -4.88
N THR A 285 1.21 19.21 -4.27
CA THR A 285 -0.23 19.01 -4.32
C THR A 285 -0.87 19.16 -2.94
N LYS A 286 -2.20 19.11 -2.89
CA LYS A 286 -2.93 18.84 -1.66
C LYS A 286 -2.53 17.48 -1.09
N ILE A 287 -2.77 17.27 0.21
CA ILE A 287 -2.50 16.00 0.91
C ILE A 287 -3.45 14.91 0.40
N GLY A 288 -2.88 13.76 0.03
CA GLY A 288 -3.59 12.57 -0.41
C GLY A 288 -3.11 12.02 -1.77
N SER A 289 -2.92 10.70 -1.85
CA SER A 289 -2.45 10.01 -3.07
C SER A 289 -3.25 10.35 -4.34
N PRO A 290 -4.60 10.54 -4.32
CA PRO A 290 -5.32 10.90 -5.53
C PRO A 290 -4.86 12.22 -6.17
N TYR A 291 -4.43 13.19 -5.36
CA TYR A 291 -3.91 14.46 -5.90
C TYR A 291 -2.49 14.31 -6.43
N VAL A 292 -1.67 13.49 -5.78
CA VAL A 292 -0.31 13.17 -6.24
C VAL A 292 -0.38 12.45 -7.58
N ILE A 293 -1.24 11.44 -7.70
CA ILE A 293 -1.45 10.66 -8.93
C ILE A 293 -1.88 11.56 -10.08
N ALA A 294 -2.91 12.41 -9.86
CA ALA A 294 -3.42 13.31 -10.89
C ALA A 294 -2.33 14.27 -11.42
N GLU A 295 -1.49 14.82 -10.54
CA GLU A 295 -0.39 15.69 -10.95
C GLU A 295 0.71 14.90 -11.68
N MET A 296 1.05 13.67 -11.23
CA MET A 296 2.00 12.81 -11.93
C MET A 296 1.52 12.51 -13.36
N GLU A 297 0.25 12.19 -13.55
CA GLU A 297 -0.34 11.94 -14.86
C GLU A 297 -0.29 13.17 -15.77
N ALA A 298 -0.54 14.35 -15.21
CA ALA A 298 -0.48 15.62 -15.96
C ALA A 298 0.95 15.95 -16.42
N ARG A 299 1.98 15.53 -15.67
CA ARG A 299 3.39 15.78 -16.00
C ARG A 299 3.99 14.78 -16.98
N GLY A 300 3.44 13.57 -17.06
CA GLY A 300 3.88 12.55 -18.01
C GLY A 300 4.96 11.61 -17.47
N SER A 301 6.00 11.32 -18.27
CA SER A 301 7.02 10.30 -17.96
C SER A 301 8.13 10.80 -17.04
N ASP A 302 8.89 9.86 -16.48
CA ASP A 302 10.07 10.08 -15.61
C ASP A 302 9.73 10.85 -14.31
N VAL A 303 8.47 10.72 -13.83
CA VAL A 303 7.97 11.38 -12.64
C VAL A 303 7.61 10.37 -11.58
N VAL A 304 8.07 10.59 -10.37
CA VAL A 304 7.67 9.83 -9.17
C VAL A 304 6.78 10.66 -8.28
N GLY A 305 6.02 9.98 -7.42
CA GLY A 305 5.25 10.61 -6.35
C GLY A 305 5.63 10.05 -4.99
N TYR A 306 5.55 10.87 -3.95
CA TYR A 306 5.62 10.40 -2.58
C TYR A 306 4.88 11.33 -1.61
N GLU A 307 4.51 10.79 -0.46
CA GLU A 307 3.96 11.55 0.66
C GLU A 307 4.90 11.47 1.87
N PRO A 308 4.80 12.37 2.88
CA PRO A 308 5.61 12.33 4.10
C PRO A 308 5.53 11.00 4.87
N ASN A 309 4.44 10.24 4.68
CA ASN A 309 4.31 8.89 5.23
C ASN A 309 5.25 7.85 4.57
N GLY A 310 5.99 8.24 3.54
CA GLY A 310 6.94 7.39 2.81
C GLY A 310 6.33 6.57 1.68
N GLY A 311 5.02 6.51 1.55
CA GLY A 311 4.35 5.82 0.44
C GLY A 311 4.79 6.41 -0.91
N PHE A 312 5.34 5.56 -1.78
CA PHE A 312 6.02 5.96 -3.00
C PHE A 312 5.29 5.44 -4.24
N LEU A 313 5.24 6.25 -5.30
CA LEU A 313 4.59 5.91 -6.57
C LEU A 313 5.59 6.00 -7.71
N LEU A 314 5.69 4.94 -8.51
CA LEU A 314 6.54 4.88 -9.70
C LEU A 314 5.71 5.16 -10.95
N GLY A 315 5.95 6.29 -11.61
CA GLY A 315 5.12 6.80 -12.72
C GLY A 315 5.43 6.23 -14.10
N TRP A 316 6.52 5.47 -14.27
CA TRP A 316 6.92 4.86 -15.54
C TRP A 316 7.53 3.48 -15.37
N ASP A 317 7.74 2.77 -16.47
CA ASP A 317 8.47 1.50 -16.45
C ASP A 317 9.97 1.79 -16.34
N LEU A 318 10.52 1.58 -15.14
CA LEU A 318 11.94 1.81 -14.87
C LEU A 318 12.78 0.75 -15.58
N ALA A 319 13.72 1.19 -16.42
CA ALA A 319 14.71 0.36 -17.09
C ALA A 319 16.06 1.10 -17.07
N ASP A 320 16.85 0.88 -16.02
CA ASP A 320 18.14 1.51 -15.79
C ASP A 320 19.18 0.48 -15.33
N GLY A 321 20.24 0.28 -16.08
CA GLY A 321 21.20 -0.78 -15.82
C GLY A 321 20.54 -2.16 -15.79
N GLU A 322 20.58 -2.82 -14.63
CA GLU A 322 19.93 -4.12 -14.37
C GLU A 322 18.54 -3.99 -13.76
N LYS A 323 18.10 -2.78 -13.41
CA LYS A 323 16.79 -2.53 -12.81
C LYS A 323 15.66 -2.64 -13.83
N ARG A 324 14.61 -3.36 -13.52
CA ARG A 324 13.44 -3.57 -14.39
C ARG A 324 12.16 -3.59 -13.52
N LEU A 325 11.58 -2.42 -13.28
CA LEU A 325 10.35 -2.31 -12.48
C LEU A 325 9.26 -1.65 -13.32
N GLY A 326 8.17 -2.35 -13.55
CA GLY A 326 7.00 -1.78 -14.20
C GLY A 326 6.40 -0.61 -13.41
N ARG A 327 5.69 0.28 -14.08
CA ARG A 327 4.93 1.38 -13.48
C ARG A 327 3.99 0.87 -12.38
N LEU A 328 3.91 1.58 -11.25
CA LEU A 328 2.96 1.28 -10.17
C LEU A 328 2.45 2.60 -9.57
N MET A 329 1.24 2.99 -9.95
CA MET A 329 0.61 4.27 -9.59
C MET A 329 -0.29 4.12 -8.35
N THR A 330 0.24 3.48 -7.32
CA THR A 330 -0.32 3.43 -5.97
C THR A 330 0.83 3.48 -4.98
N ARG A 331 0.55 3.89 -3.76
CA ARG A 331 1.60 3.93 -2.72
C ARG A 331 2.15 2.54 -2.48
N ASP A 332 3.44 2.47 -2.39
CA ASP A 332 4.22 1.26 -2.20
C ASP A 332 5.32 1.48 -1.15
N ALA A 333 5.42 0.57 -0.21
CA ALA A 333 6.44 0.59 0.83
C ALA A 333 7.75 -0.09 0.41
N MET A 334 7.69 -1.07 -0.51
CA MET A 334 8.86 -1.90 -0.85
C MET A 334 9.93 -1.11 -1.58
N LEU A 335 9.54 -0.35 -2.61
CA LEU A 335 10.51 0.37 -3.43
C LEU A 335 11.39 1.32 -2.62
N PRO A 336 10.87 2.20 -1.74
CA PRO A 336 11.73 3.07 -0.93
C PRO A 336 12.61 2.31 0.07
N LEU A 337 12.13 1.21 0.65
CA LEU A 337 12.96 0.39 1.54
C LEU A 337 14.14 -0.22 0.78
N LEU A 338 13.89 -0.82 -0.37
CA LEU A 338 14.93 -1.46 -1.18
C LEU A 338 15.92 -0.45 -1.77
N ALA A 339 15.41 0.67 -2.28
CA ALA A 339 16.25 1.72 -2.86
C ALA A 339 17.23 2.31 -1.84
N VAL A 340 16.78 2.54 -0.60
CA VAL A 340 17.64 3.15 0.43
C VAL A 340 18.63 2.14 1.02
N ILE A 341 18.24 0.86 1.20
CA ILE A 341 19.17 -0.15 1.73
C ILE A 341 20.24 -0.53 0.69
N SER A 342 19.92 -0.46 -0.61
CA SER A 342 20.86 -0.79 -1.69
C SER A 342 21.76 0.37 -2.13
N ALA A 343 21.57 1.59 -1.61
CA ALA A 343 22.35 2.78 -1.96
C ALA A 343 23.65 2.86 -1.15
#